data_71813ddb8a8dfd04e2dbfed43fb4182f
#
_entry.id   71813ddb8a8dfd04e2dbfed43fb4182f
#
_cell.length_a   1.000
_cell.length_b   1.000
_cell.length_c   1.000
_cell.angle_alpha   90.00
_cell.angle_beta   90.00
_cell.angle_gamma   90.00
#
_symmetry.space_group_name_H-M   'P 1'
#
loop_
_entity.id
_entity.type
_entity.pdbx_description
1 polymer ?
#
loop_
_entity_poly.entity_id
_entity_poly.type
_entity_poly.pdbx_seq_one_letter_code
_entity_poly.pdbx_strand_id
1 'polypeptide(L)'
;MGKVTGFMELDRVERDYEPVEDRIKHFKEFLIPLDQKKVSEQGARCMDCGIPYCHQGCPVNNLIPDWNDLIYNNKWKEALDLLQSTNNFPEFTGRICPAPCEASCTLNITDNPVAIKTIECSIVDKGWEEGWIKPVISNKKTGKKVAVIGSGPSGLACAQQLARAGHSVVVFEKNARIGGLLRIGIPDFKMEKHLIDRRMSQMEAEGVEFRVNSHIGKNIKIEELNNDFDAIAFCGGSENPRDLPVKGRELKGIYFAMEFLSQQNDRVAGNKIDPKVEISAKGKNVLVIGGGDTGSDCVGTSNRQGAKSVTQLELLDQPPEKENKALTWPDWPLKLRTSTSHQEGCDRNWSVLTKSFDGHDGKVNKLNCVKVEWSKDDNGRMKMSEVKGTEFSFEADLVLLAMGFVHPIHEGLINSLGVKLTPAGNLDANETEYKTSIDKFFAAGDSRRGQS
;
A
#
# COMPACT_ATOMS: atom_id res chain seq x y z
N MET A 1 -30.40 4.45 -7.04
CA MET A 1 -29.95 4.92 -8.38
C MET A 1 -29.56 6.37 -8.24
N GLY A 2 -28.32 6.71 -8.64
CA GLY A 2 -27.90 8.11 -8.72
C GLY A 2 -28.84 8.92 -9.60
N LYS A 3 -28.51 10.16 -9.94
CA LYS A 3 -29.31 10.92 -10.89
C LYS A 3 -29.15 10.32 -12.29
N VAL A 4 -30.22 9.92 -12.95
CA VAL A 4 -30.21 9.22 -14.25
C VAL A 4 -29.33 9.91 -15.31
N THR A 5 -29.29 11.25 -15.29
CA THR A 5 -28.50 12.09 -16.21
C THR A 5 -27.29 12.74 -15.50
N GLY A 6 -27.01 12.37 -14.24
CA GLY A 6 -26.00 13.06 -13.42
C GLY A 6 -24.60 13.08 -14.03
N PHE A 7 -24.18 12.01 -14.67
CA PHE A 7 -22.88 11.93 -15.36
C PHE A 7 -22.79 12.83 -16.59
N MET A 8 -23.91 13.26 -17.16
CA MET A 8 -23.98 14.21 -18.29
C MET A 8 -24.02 15.67 -17.84
N GLU A 9 -24.46 15.93 -16.62
CA GLU A 9 -24.72 17.28 -16.10
C GLU A 9 -23.65 17.77 -15.12
N LEU A 10 -22.93 16.86 -14.51
CA LEU A 10 -21.98 17.13 -13.44
C LEU A 10 -20.58 16.67 -13.86
N ASP A 11 -19.61 17.56 -13.77
CA ASP A 11 -18.22 17.22 -13.98
C ASP A 11 -17.66 16.40 -12.80
N ARG A 12 -16.64 15.59 -13.08
CA ARG A 12 -15.89 14.93 -12.02
C ARG A 12 -15.13 15.96 -11.20
N VAL A 13 -15.34 15.93 -9.89
CA VAL A 13 -14.58 16.69 -8.90
C VAL A 13 -14.00 15.73 -7.87
N GLU A 14 -12.71 15.84 -7.62
CA GLU A 14 -12.03 15.10 -6.57
C GLU A 14 -11.71 16.02 -5.39
N ARG A 15 -11.35 15.41 -4.26
CA ARG A 15 -10.70 16.12 -3.16
C ARG A 15 -9.44 16.83 -3.66
N ASP A 16 -9.13 17.95 -3.07
CA ASP A 16 -7.96 18.77 -3.42
C ASP A 16 -6.79 18.51 -2.46
N TYR A 17 -5.69 19.16 -2.71
CA TYR A 17 -4.48 19.08 -1.91
C TYR A 17 -3.96 20.47 -1.60
N GLU A 18 -3.31 20.63 -0.45
CA GLU A 18 -2.58 21.86 -0.14
C GLU A 18 -1.56 22.20 -1.25
N PRO A 19 -1.31 23.49 -1.51
CA PRO A 19 -0.28 23.93 -2.46
C PRO A 19 1.07 23.28 -2.18
N VAL A 20 1.85 23.02 -3.24
CA VAL A 20 3.15 22.31 -3.13
C VAL A 20 4.09 23.04 -2.17
N GLU A 21 4.16 24.37 -2.28
CA GLU A 21 5.01 25.23 -1.45
C GLU A 21 4.69 25.17 0.05
N ASP A 22 3.50 24.75 0.42
CA ASP A 22 3.08 24.60 1.81
C ASP A 22 3.23 23.16 2.30
N ARG A 23 2.72 22.19 1.55
CA ARG A 23 2.70 20.79 1.96
C ARG A 23 4.10 20.15 2.08
N ILE A 24 5.10 20.67 1.36
CA ILE A 24 6.49 20.18 1.48
C ILE A 24 7.18 20.59 2.80
N LYS A 25 6.59 21.55 3.55
CA LYS A 25 7.16 22.05 4.82
C LYS A 25 6.83 21.18 6.02
N HIS A 26 5.94 20.21 5.88
CA HIS A 26 5.49 19.37 6.97
C HIS A 26 5.27 17.90 6.55
N PHE A 27 5.09 17.03 7.54
CA PHE A 27 4.80 15.61 7.35
C PHE A 27 3.35 15.23 7.67
N LYS A 28 2.45 16.20 7.84
CA LYS A 28 1.02 15.97 8.06
C LYS A 28 0.32 15.63 6.76
N GLU A 29 -0.81 14.95 6.84
CA GLU A 29 -1.72 14.76 5.71
C GLU A 29 -2.15 16.14 5.16
N PHE A 30 -2.08 16.29 3.85
CA PHE A 30 -2.32 17.57 3.16
C PHE A 30 -3.57 17.54 2.26
N LEU A 31 -4.46 16.61 2.55
CA LEU A 31 -5.68 16.39 1.80
C LEU A 31 -6.75 17.41 2.21
N ILE A 32 -7.36 18.06 1.22
CA ILE A 32 -8.51 18.97 1.41
C ILE A 32 -9.77 18.23 1.00
N PRO A 33 -10.65 17.85 1.94
CA PRO A 33 -11.86 17.10 1.64
C PRO A 33 -12.87 17.96 0.85
N LEU A 34 -13.70 17.30 0.04
CA LEU A 34 -14.87 17.97 -0.55
C LEU A 34 -15.93 18.23 0.52
N ASP A 35 -16.68 19.32 0.33
CA ASP A 35 -17.90 19.55 1.11
C ASP A 35 -18.97 18.48 0.80
N GLN A 36 -19.88 18.27 1.74
CA GLN A 36 -20.89 17.21 1.65
C GLN A 36 -21.79 17.33 0.41
N LYS A 37 -22.11 18.56 -0.02
CA LYS A 37 -22.92 18.80 -1.21
C LYS A 37 -22.20 18.31 -2.46
N LYS A 38 -20.93 18.67 -2.61
CA LYS A 38 -20.09 18.18 -3.74
C LYS A 38 -19.93 16.68 -3.72
N VAL A 39 -19.74 16.06 -2.55
CA VAL A 39 -19.68 14.59 -2.44
C VAL A 39 -20.99 13.95 -2.90
N SER A 40 -22.14 14.51 -2.52
CA SER A 40 -23.47 14.06 -2.99
C SER A 40 -23.61 14.22 -4.51
N GLU A 41 -23.16 15.32 -5.08
CA GLU A 41 -23.12 15.56 -6.54
C GLU A 41 -22.23 14.52 -7.25
N GLN A 42 -21.10 14.13 -6.65
CA GLN A 42 -20.25 13.06 -7.21
C GLN A 42 -20.93 11.70 -7.14
N GLY A 43 -21.68 11.39 -6.08
CA GLY A 43 -22.54 10.20 -6.00
C GLY A 43 -23.60 10.17 -7.10
N ALA A 44 -24.18 11.33 -7.43
CA ALA A 44 -25.17 11.47 -8.51
C ALA A 44 -24.63 11.08 -9.90
N ARG A 45 -23.31 11.15 -10.14
CA ARG A 45 -22.68 10.75 -11.39
C ARG A 45 -22.70 9.24 -11.64
N CYS A 46 -23.01 8.42 -10.64
CA CYS A 46 -23.08 6.98 -10.80
C CYS A 46 -24.26 6.57 -11.68
N MET A 47 -23.98 5.82 -12.75
CA MET A 47 -24.99 5.32 -13.68
C MET A 47 -25.78 4.11 -13.17
N ASP A 48 -25.39 3.56 -12.01
CA ASP A 48 -25.98 2.33 -11.44
C ASP A 48 -26.02 1.18 -12.47
N CYS A 49 -24.87 0.81 -12.99
CA CYS A 49 -24.74 -0.17 -14.07
C CYS A 49 -25.26 -1.54 -13.63
N GLY A 50 -26.07 -2.19 -14.46
CA GLY A 50 -26.57 -3.57 -14.22
C GLY A 50 -25.44 -4.61 -14.14
N ILE A 51 -24.27 -4.33 -14.71
CA ILE A 51 -23.01 -5.04 -14.50
C ILE A 51 -21.99 -4.03 -13.97
N PRO A 52 -21.81 -3.95 -12.66
CA PRO A 52 -20.94 -2.94 -12.03
C PRO A 52 -19.47 -3.37 -12.12
N TYR A 53 -18.79 -3.06 -13.20
CA TYR A 53 -17.36 -3.37 -13.36
C TYR A 53 -16.48 -2.76 -12.25
N CYS A 54 -16.87 -1.62 -11.69
CA CYS A 54 -16.22 -1.04 -10.53
C CYS A 54 -16.23 -1.98 -9.30
N HIS A 55 -17.28 -2.78 -9.14
CA HIS A 55 -17.39 -3.81 -8.12
C HIS A 55 -16.35 -4.92 -8.33
N GLN A 56 -16.25 -5.44 -9.56
CA GLN A 56 -15.28 -6.47 -9.91
C GLN A 56 -13.84 -5.97 -9.88
N GLY A 57 -13.62 -4.71 -10.26
CA GLY A 57 -12.31 -4.06 -10.19
C GLY A 57 -11.83 -3.75 -8.76
N CYS A 58 -12.71 -3.86 -7.77
CA CYS A 58 -12.37 -3.68 -6.36
C CYS A 58 -11.97 -5.02 -5.73
N PRO A 59 -10.73 -5.20 -5.21
CA PRO A 59 -10.28 -6.46 -4.61
C PRO A 59 -11.11 -6.91 -3.39
N VAL A 60 -11.82 -6.00 -2.73
CA VAL A 60 -12.74 -6.32 -1.63
C VAL A 60 -14.20 -6.34 -2.05
N ASN A 61 -14.48 -6.22 -3.34
CA ASN A 61 -15.83 -6.25 -3.92
C ASN A 61 -16.82 -5.27 -3.26
N ASN A 62 -16.40 -4.02 -3.10
CA ASN A 62 -17.23 -2.97 -2.51
C ASN A 62 -18.51 -2.72 -3.33
N LEU A 63 -19.64 -2.55 -2.64
CA LEU A 63 -20.95 -2.28 -3.23
C LEU A 63 -21.08 -0.81 -3.67
N ILE A 64 -20.28 -0.44 -4.68
CA ILE A 64 -20.02 0.97 -5.04
C ILE A 64 -21.26 1.70 -5.58
N PRO A 65 -22.06 1.14 -6.52
CA PRO A 65 -23.26 1.81 -6.97
C PRO A 65 -24.26 2.11 -5.84
N ASP A 66 -24.42 1.16 -4.94
CA ASP A 66 -25.39 1.27 -3.84
C ASP A 66 -25.03 2.38 -2.86
N TRP A 67 -23.77 2.48 -2.44
CA TRP A 67 -23.39 3.60 -1.58
C TRP A 67 -23.41 4.95 -2.29
N ASN A 68 -23.13 4.99 -3.60
CA ASN A 68 -23.23 6.23 -4.37
C ASN A 68 -24.67 6.75 -4.40
N ASP A 69 -25.63 5.84 -4.56
CA ASP A 69 -27.06 6.19 -4.48
C ASP A 69 -27.41 6.71 -3.09
N LEU A 70 -26.98 6.03 -2.03
CA LEU A 70 -27.21 6.47 -0.66
C LEU A 70 -26.63 7.87 -0.39
N ILE A 71 -25.42 8.14 -0.88
CA ILE A 71 -24.80 9.47 -0.74
C ILE A 71 -25.54 10.53 -1.53
N TYR A 72 -25.96 10.23 -2.76
CA TYR A 72 -26.80 11.14 -3.56
C TYR A 72 -28.10 11.49 -2.84
N ASN A 73 -28.73 10.50 -2.17
CA ASN A 73 -29.94 10.68 -1.39
C ASN A 73 -29.69 11.17 0.07
N ASN A 74 -28.48 11.61 0.39
CA ASN A 74 -28.08 12.15 1.68
C ASN A 74 -28.21 11.17 2.87
N LYS A 75 -28.13 9.86 2.60
CA LYS A 75 -28.22 8.75 3.55
C LYS A 75 -26.85 8.26 4.00
N TRP A 76 -26.09 9.14 4.63
CA TRP A 76 -24.69 8.94 4.98
C TRP A 76 -24.43 7.74 5.90
N LYS A 77 -25.30 7.56 6.92
CA LYS A 77 -25.13 6.46 7.86
C LYS A 77 -25.37 5.11 7.19
N GLU A 78 -26.41 5.01 6.36
CA GLU A 78 -26.70 3.80 5.60
C GLU A 78 -25.59 3.49 4.60
N ALA A 79 -25.00 4.52 3.96
CA ALA A 79 -23.84 4.38 3.09
C ALA A 79 -22.62 3.85 3.85
N LEU A 80 -22.38 4.30 5.08
CA LEU A 80 -21.30 3.80 5.93
C LEU A 80 -21.55 2.33 6.32
N ASP A 81 -22.76 1.99 6.75
CA ASP A 81 -23.10 0.61 7.14
C ASP A 81 -22.89 -0.35 5.96
N LEU A 82 -23.26 0.07 4.75
CA LEU A 82 -23.05 -0.69 3.52
C LEU A 82 -21.55 -0.80 3.16
N LEU A 83 -20.80 0.30 3.20
CA LEU A 83 -19.37 0.32 2.94
C LEU A 83 -18.61 -0.61 3.90
N GLN A 84 -18.94 -0.59 5.18
CA GLN A 84 -18.31 -1.45 6.18
C GLN A 84 -18.72 -2.92 6.09
N SER A 85 -19.75 -3.27 5.31
CA SER A 85 -20.12 -4.67 5.08
C SER A 85 -19.08 -5.44 4.25
N THR A 86 -18.30 -4.75 3.43
CA THR A 86 -17.26 -5.32 2.55
C THR A 86 -15.86 -4.85 2.89
N ASN A 87 -15.70 -3.64 3.45
CA ASN A 87 -14.40 -3.03 3.74
C ASN A 87 -14.26 -2.71 5.24
N ASN A 88 -13.31 -3.37 5.91
CA ASN A 88 -13.06 -3.13 7.34
C ASN A 88 -12.48 -1.73 7.61
N PHE A 89 -11.68 -1.19 6.69
CA PHE A 89 -10.86 0.01 6.92
C PHE A 89 -10.93 1.01 5.76
N PRO A 90 -12.13 1.58 5.50
CA PRO A 90 -12.30 2.51 4.38
C PRO A 90 -11.45 3.79 4.50
N GLU A 91 -11.06 4.19 5.72
CA GLU A 91 -10.16 5.31 5.94
C GLU A 91 -8.74 5.06 5.40
N PHE A 92 -8.29 3.79 5.34
CA PHE A 92 -7.01 3.44 4.76
C PHE A 92 -7.12 3.40 3.24
N THR A 93 -8.05 2.62 2.71
CA THR A 93 -8.26 2.49 1.27
C THR A 93 -8.67 3.81 0.63
N GLY A 94 -9.52 4.58 1.26
CA GLY A 94 -9.91 5.91 0.80
C GLY A 94 -8.75 6.90 0.67
N ARG A 95 -7.63 6.69 1.39
CA ARG A 95 -6.43 7.52 1.31
C ARG A 95 -5.37 6.97 0.36
N ILE A 96 -5.05 5.69 0.46
CA ILE A 96 -3.85 5.13 -0.18
C ILE A 96 -4.13 4.15 -1.32
N CYS A 97 -5.36 3.62 -1.47
CA CYS A 97 -5.69 2.71 -2.56
C CYS A 97 -5.49 3.40 -3.91
N PRO A 98 -4.89 2.73 -4.91
CA PRO A 98 -4.74 3.27 -6.25
C PRO A 98 -6.07 3.37 -7.03
N ALA A 99 -7.18 2.92 -6.44
CA ALA A 99 -8.54 2.97 -6.96
C ALA A 99 -8.75 2.21 -8.29
N PRO A 100 -8.46 0.91 -8.35
CA PRO A 100 -8.74 0.13 -9.57
C PRO A 100 -10.22 0.13 -9.94
N CYS A 101 -11.12 0.32 -8.98
CA CYS A 101 -12.55 0.51 -9.21
C CYS A 101 -12.88 1.72 -10.10
N GLU A 102 -12.12 2.80 -10.00
CA GLU A 102 -12.29 3.97 -10.89
C GLU A 102 -11.80 3.65 -12.31
N ALA A 103 -10.69 2.90 -12.44
CA ALA A 103 -10.22 2.42 -13.74
C ALA A 103 -11.26 1.53 -14.42
N SER A 104 -11.90 0.64 -13.66
CA SER A 104 -12.94 -0.28 -14.15
C SER A 104 -14.33 0.35 -14.30
N CYS A 105 -14.53 1.59 -13.85
CA CYS A 105 -15.82 2.26 -13.98
C CYS A 105 -16.25 2.33 -15.46
N THR A 106 -17.50 1.93 -15.77
CA THR A 106 -18.03 1.96 -17.12
C THR A 106 -18.00 3.38 -17.71
N LEU A 107 -18.23 4.39 -16.89
CA LEU A 107 -18.14 5.79 -17.31
C LEU A 107 -16.72 6.17 -17.77
N ASN A 108 -15.69 5.50 -17.24
CA ASN A 108 -14.31 5.71 -17.67
C ASN A 108 -14.03 5.33 -19.14
N ILE A 109 -14.94 4.66 -19.84
CA ILE A 109 -14.74 4.29 -21.25
C ILE A 109 -14.73 5.54 -22.13
N THR A 110 -15.66 6.45 -21.92
CA THR A 110 -15.89 7.63 -22.78
C THR A 110 -15.73 8.97 -22.07
N ASP A 111 -15.70 8.96 -20.74
CA ASP A 111 -15.64 10.16 -19.90
C ASP A 111 -14.73 9.91 -18.68
N ASN A 112 -14.75 10.79 -17.69
CA ASN A 112 -14.08 10.62 -16.40
C ASN A 112 -14.91 9.71 -15.48
N PRO A 113 -14.30 8.73 -14.79
CA PRO A 113 -15.00 7.83 -13.89
C PRO A 113 -15.65 8.59 -12.71
N VAL A 114 -16.54 7.93 -11.99
CA VAL A 114 -17.02 8.43 -10.69
C VAL A 114 -15.84 8.58 -9.73
N ALA A 115 -15.83 9.62 -8.89
CA ALA A 115 -14.80 9.86 -7.88
C ALA A 115 -14.97 8.93 -6.66
N ILE A 116 -14.89 7.62 -6.91
CA ILE A 116 -15.24 6.54 -5.96
C ILE A 116 -14.40 6.64 -4.70
N LYS A 117 -13.09 6.78 -4.84
CA LYS A 117 -12.15 6.86 -3.71
C LYS A 117 -12.41 8.09 -2.82
N THR A 118 -12.76 9.22 -3.44
CA THR A 118 -13.11 10.44 -2.72
C THR A 118 -14.40 10.26 -1.91
N ILE A 119 -15.42 9.64 -2.52
CA ILE A 119 -16.70 9.36 -1.84
C ILE A 119 -16.48 8.38 -0.69
N GLU A 120 -15.75 7.28 -0.91
CA GLU A 120 -15.40 6.29 0.12
C GLU A 120 -14.74 6.95 1.34
N CYS A 121 -13.73 7.78 1.11
CA CYS A 121 -13.02 8.51 2.17
C CYS A 121 -13.98 9.45 2.94
N SER A 122 -14.83 10.17 2.22
CA SER A 122 -15.79 11.10 2.83
C SER A 122 -16.84 10.38 3.70
N ILE A 123 -17.30 9.20 3.27
CA ILE A 123 -18.25 8.39 4.02
C ILE A 123 -17.66 7.98 5.38
N VAL A 124 -16.46 7.43 5.38
CA VAL A 124 -15.84 6.92 6.60
C VAL A 124 -15.38 8.03 7.53
N ASP A 125 -14.84 9.13 7.01
CA ASP A 125 -14.42 10.26 7.82
C ASP A 125 -15.62 10.88 8.53
N LYS A 126 -16.73 11.11 7.82
CA LYS A 126 -17.99 11.54 8.42
C LYS A 126 -18.51 10.54 9.49
N GLY A 127 -18.39 9.24 9.21
CA GLY A 127 -18.79 8.22 10.16
C GLY A 127 -18.03 8.27 11.49
N TRP A 128 -16.76 8.62 11.45
CA TRP A 128 -15.95 8.87 12.65
C TRP A 128 -16.31 10.19 13.33
N GLU A 129 -16.48 11.27 12.60
CA GLU A 129 -16.87 12.59 13.12
C GLU A 129 -18.19 12.54 13.87
N GLU A 130 -19.19 11.86 13.31
CA GLU A 130 -20.53 11.72 13.90
C GLU A 130 -20.61 10.62 14.99
N GLY A 131 -19.51 9.89 15.23
CA GLY A 131 -19.46 8.82 16.21
C GLY A 131 -20.34 7.61 15.86
N TRP A 132 -20.62 7.37 14.59
CA TRP A 132 -21.41 6.22 14.14
C TRP A 132 -20.61 4.93 14.16
N ILE A 133 -19.29 5.02 13.98
CA ILE A 133 -18.40 3.85 14.03
C ILE A 133 -18.18 3.47 15.50
N LYS A 134 -18.75 2.33 15.90
CA LYS A 134 -18.69 1.80 17.27
C LYS A 134 -18.15 0.38 17.27
N PRO A 135 -17.59 -0.10 18.39
CA PRO A 135 -17.23 -1.50 18.56
C PRO A 135 -18.41 -2.42 18.34
N VAL A 136 -18.21 -3.50 17.56
CA VAL A 136 -19.22 -4.55 17.33
C VAL A 136 -18.83 -5.77 18.15
N ILE A 137 -19.50 -5.97 19.26
CA ILE A 137 -19.22 -7.04 20.21
C ILE A 137 -20.12 -8.24 19.93
N SER A 138 -19.53 -9.41 19.69
CA SER A 138 -20.28 -10.64 19.48
C SER A 138 -20.97 -11.11 20.76
N ASN A 139 -22.26 -11.35 20.66
CA ASN A 139 -23.06 -11.94 21.76
C ASN A 139 -22.83 -13.46 21.92
N LYS A 140 -22.25 -14.11 20.92
CA LYS A 140 -21.95 -15.55 20.93
C LYS A 140 -20.46 -15.77 21.01
N LYS A 141 -19.99 -16.52 22.00
CA LYS A 141 -18.60 -16.95 22.10
C LYS A 141 -18.45 -18.38 21.59
N THR A 142 -17.52 -18.59 20.69
CA THR A 142 -17.27 -19.91 20.07
C THR A 142 -16.43 -20.83 20.95
N GLY A 143 -15.72 -20.27 21.93
CA GLY A 143 -14.71 -20.96 22.73
C GLY A 143 -13.41 -21.24 21.99
N LYS A 144 -13.30 -20.83 20.72
CA LYS A 144 -12.10 -21.02 19.89
C LYS A 144 -11.14 -19.83 20.01
N LYS A 145 -9.84 -20.15 20.04
CA LYS A 145 -8.76 -19.17 20.09
C LYS A 145 -8.00 -19.14 18.77
N VAL A 146 -7.80 -17.97 18.19
CA VAL A 146 -7.08 -17.80 16.94
C VAL A 146 -5.91 -16.86 17.12
N ALA A 147 -4.71 -17.30 16.69
CA ALA A 147 -3.52 -16.44 16.56
C ALA A 147 -3.48 -15.83 15.17
N VAL A 148 -3.27 -14.52 15.08
CA VAL A 148 -3.01 -13.82 13.82
C VAL A 148 -1.57 -13.31 13.86
N ILE A 149 -0.73 -13.71 12.92
CA ILE A 149 0.68 -13.32 12.84
C ILE A 149 0.83 -12.22 11.81
N GLY A 150 1.17 -11.03 12.26
CA GLY A 150 1.28 -9.80 11.48
C GLY A 150 0.08 -8.88 11.63
N SER A 151 0.36 -7.59 11.80
CA SER A 151 -0.63 -6.53 12.04
C SER A 151 -0.80 -5.58 10.86
N GLY A 152 -0.42 -5.99 9.66
CA GLY A 152 -0.75 -5.26 8.42
C GLY A 152 -2.27 -5.32 8.13
N PRO A 153 -2.73 -4.66 7.05
CA PRO A 153 -4.16 -4.59 6.71
C PRO A 153 -4.85 -5.95 6.69
N SER A 154 -4.20 -6.96 6.11
CA SER A 154 -4.72 -8.33 6.04
C SER A 154 -4.93 -8.94 7.42
N GLY A 155 -3.92 -8.83 8.31
CA GLY A 155 -4.01 -9.37 9.68
C GLY A 155 -5.04 -8.63 10.52
N LEU A 156 -5.10 -7.31 10.43
CA LEU A 156 -6.11 -6.53 11.14
C LEU A 156 -7.53 -6.86 10.69
N ALA A 157 -7.77 -6.98 9.37
CA ALA A 157 -9.08 -7.36 8.86
C ALA A 157 -9.50 -8.77 9.30
N CYS A 158 -8.57 -9.73 9.20
CA CYS A 158 -8.77 -11.09 9.67
C CYS A 158 -9.11 -11.11 11.18
N ALA A 159 -8.35 -10.41 12.00
CA ALA A 159 -8.55 -10.35 13.45
C ALA A 159 -9.90 -9.73 13.83
N GLN A 160 -10.27 -8.63 13.18
CA GLN A 160 -11.55 -7.96 13.45
C GLN A 160 -12.74 -8.85 13.10
N GLN A 161 -12.74 -9.48 11.92
CA GLN A 161 -13.84 -10.36 11.51
C GLN A 161 -13.96 -11.59 12.40
N LEU A 162 -12.83 -12.19 12.80
CA LEU A 162 -12.83 -13.33 13.73
C LEU A 162 -13.35 -12.95 15.12
N ALA A 163 -12.99 -11.77 15.65
CA ALA A 163 -13.51 -11.29 16.92
C ALA A 163 -15.02 -11.03 16.86
N ARG A 164 -15.51 -10.42 15.78
CA ARG A 164 -16.93 -10.20 15.52
C ARG A 164 -17.71 -11.51 15.33
N ALA A 165 -17.05 -12.56 14.83
CA ALA A 165 -17.62 -13.91 14.76
C ALA A 165 -17.65 -14.62 16.14
N GLY A 166 -17.04 -14.04 17.17
CA GLY A 166 -17.07 -14.54 18.55
C GLY A 166 -15.89 -15.41 18.96
N HIS A 167 -14.82 -15.42 18.19
CA HIS A 167 -13.56 -16.07 18.56
C HIS A 167 -12.75 -15.19 19.52
N SER A 168 -11.89 -15.81 20.31
CA SER A 168 -10.83 -15.12 21.06
C SER A 168 -9.64 -14.93 20.11
N VAL A 169 -9.23 -13.69 19.88
CA VAL A 169 -8.21 -13.38 18.87
C VAL A 169 -7.02 -12.67 19.48
N VAL A 170 -5.82 -13.14 19.17
CA VAL A 170 -4.56 -12.49 19.54
C VAL A 170 -3.77 -12.18 18.28
N VAL A 171 -3.41 -10.91 18.09
CA VAL A 171 -2.54 -10.45 16.99
C VAL A 171 -1.12 -10.32 17.50
N PHE A 172 -0.20 -11.04 16.89
CA PHE A 172 1.23 -10.98 17.18
C PHE A 172 1.93 -10.09 16.15
N GLU A 173 2.59 -9.04 16.63
CA GLU A 173 3.36 -8.11 15.81
C GLU A 173 4.83 -8.08 16.25
N LYS A 174 5.75 -8.29 15.31
CA LYS A 174 7.19 -8.29 15.59
C LYS A 174 7.74 -6.91 15.96
N ASN A 175 7.13 -5.85 15.43
CA ASN A 175 7.52 -4.46 15.68
C ASN A 175 6.91 -3.94 17.00
N ALA A 176 7.40 -2.80 17.46
CA ALA A 176 6.91 -2.16 18.68
C ALA A 176 5.52 -1.50 18.52
N ARG A 177 5.01 -1.40 17.30
CA ARG A 177 3.71 -0.74 16.99
C ARG A 177 2.94 -1.51 15.94
N ILE A 178 1.62 -1.57 16.11
CA ILE A 178 0.67 -2.21 15.21
C ILE A 178 0.48 -1.40 13.92
N GLY A 179 0.23 -2.08 12.79
CA GLY A 179 -0.16 -1.47 11.53
C GLY A 179 0.64 -1.94 10.31
N GLY A 180 1.70 -2.73 10.50
CA GLY A 180 2.54 -3.21 9.39
C GLY A 180 3.03 -2.05 8.50
N LEU A 181 3.03 -2.22 7.18
CA LEU A 181 3.48 -1.20 6.22
C LEU A 181 2.67 0.11 6.29
N LEU A 182 1.41 0.08 6.74
CA LEU A 182 0.65 1.31 6.98
C LEU A 182 1.33 2.21 8.03
N ARG A 183 1.95 1.59 9.04
CA ARG A 183 2.64 2.28 10.13
C ARG A 183 4.08 2.62 9.81
N ILE A 184 4.84 1.63 9.32
CA ILE A 184 6.28 1.77 9.16
C ILE A 184 6.72 2.18 7.76
N GLY A 185 5.88 1.99 6.73
CA GLY A 185 6.20 2.26 5.32
C GLY A 185 5.55 3.55 4.80
N ILE A 186 4.23 3.59 4.80
CA ILE A 186 3.45 4.73 4.29
C ILE A 186 3.79 5.99 5.08
N PRO A 187 4.21 7.10 4.45
CA PRO A 187 4.48 8.36 5.15
C PRO A 187 3.22 8.99 5.76
N ASP A 188 3.38 9.72 6.86
CA ASP A 188 2.28 10.43 7.54
C ASP A 188 1.60 11.45 6.63
N PHE A 189 2.34 12.08 5.71
CA PHE A 189 1.78 13.04 4.77
C PHE A 189 0.83 12.41 3.72
N LYS A 190 0.79 11.07 3.60
CA LYS A 190 -0.21 10.33 2.81
C LYS A 190 -1.32 9.74 3.68
N MET A 191 -1.00 9.35 4.92
CA MET A 191 -1.95 8.78 5.88
C MET A 191 -1.41 8.92 7.30
N GLU A 192 -2.02 9.77 8.10
CA GLU A 192 -1.64 9.98 9.50
C GLU A 192 -1.92 8.76 10.37
N LYS A 193 -1.04 8.48 11.33
CA LYS A 193 -1.06 7.23 12.09
C LYS A 193 -2.12 7.18 13.18
N HIS A 194 -2.71 8.33 13.58
CA HIS A 194 -3.86 8.34 14.47
C HIS A 194 -5.07 7.57 13.91
N LEU A 195 -5.17 7.46 12.57
CA LEU A 195 -6.21 6.66 11.91
C LEU A 195 -6.08 5.17 12.26
N ILE A 196 -4.86 4.66 12.35
CA ILE A 196 -4.59 3.30 12.79
C ILE A 196 -4.90 3.18 14.29
N ASP A 197 -4.46 4.14 15.10
CA ASP A 197 -4.62 4.09 16.55
C ASP A 197 -6.10 4.07 16.98
N ARG A 198 -6.95 4.92 16.35
CA ARG A 198 -8.40 4.90 16.62
C ARG A 198 -9.05 3.57 16.21
N ARG A 199 -8.59 2.95 15.12
CA ARG A 199 -9.10 1.65 14.67
C ARG A 199 -8.66 0.53 15.60
N MET A 200 -7.42 0.57 16.09
CA MET A 200 -6.93 -0.37 17.11
C MET A 200 -7.78 -0.29 18.38
N SER A 201 -8.04 0.92 18.88
CA SER A 201 -8.88 1.10 20.08
C SER A 201 -10.27 0.52 19.90
N GLN A 202 -10.87 0.65 18.71
CA GLN A 202 -12.14 0.00 18.39
C GLN A 202 -12.01 -1.53 18.44
N MET A 203 -10.96 -2.10 17.82
CA MET A 203 -10.73 -3.55 17.77
C MET A 203 -10.43 -4.14 19.14
N GLU A 204 -9.71 -3.42 20.00
CA GLU A 204 -9.50 -3.79 21.41
C GLU A 204 -10.83 -3.87 22.16
N ALA A 205 -11.71 -2.88 21.96
CA ALA A 205 -13.06 -2.89 22.53
C ALA A 205 -13.94 -4.01 21.94
N GLU A 206 -13.67 -4.48 20.72
CA GLU A 206 -14.30 -5.67 20.10
C GLU A 206 -13.73 -6.99 20.64
N GLY A 207 -12.64 -6.94 21.44
CA GLY A 207 -12.04 -8.09 22.11
C GLY A 207 -10.79 -8.67 21.40
N VAL A 208 -10.17 -7.91 20.50
CA VAL A 208 -8.88 -8.30 19.93
C VAL A 208 -7.76 -7.93 20.89
N GLU A 209 -6.90 -8.89 21.22
CA GLU A 209 -5.68 -8.67 21.99
C GLU A 209 -4.51 -8.40 21.02
N PHE A 210 -3.71 -7.34 21.26
CA PHE A 210 -2.51 -7.04 20.50
C PHE A 210 -1.26 -7.31 21.32
N ARG A 211 -0.31 -8.07 20.77
CA ARG A 211 1.00 -8.37 21.36
C ARG A 211 2.10 -7.86 20.42
N VAL A 212 2.65 -6.70 20.75
CA VAL A 212 3.81 -6.13 20.04
C VAL A 212 5.12 -6.74 20.53
N ASN A 213 6.22 -6.49 19.78
CA ASN A 213 7.55 -7.07 20.04
C ASN A 213 7.51 -8.62 20.13
N SER A 214 6.59 -9.23 19.39
CA SER A 214 6.28 -10.64 19.43
C SER A 214 6.58 -11.29 18.07
N HIS A 215 7.84 -11.66 17.86
CA HIS A 215 8.32 -12.25 16.62
C HIS A 215 8.27 -13.77 16.71
N ILE A 216 7.25 -14.36 16.08
CA ILE A 216 7.06 -15.82 16.05
C ILE A 216 8.22 -16.48 15.29
N GLY A 217 8.80 -17.51 15.89
CA GLY A 217 9.99 -18.19 15.36
C GLY A 217 11.32 -17.55 15.77
N LYS A 218 11.29 -16.44 16.53
CA LYS A 218 12.48 -15.78 17.06
C LYS A 218 12.45 -15.63 18.59
N ASN A 219 11.53 -14.84 19.12
CA ASN A 219 11.37 -14.66 20.57
C ASN A 219 10.10 -15.32 21.14
N ILE A 220 9.20 -15.78 20.27
CA ILE A 220 8.05 -16.63 20.60
C ILE A 220 8.16 -17.92 19.80
N LYS A 221 8.06 -19.05 20.46
CA LYS A 221 8.17 -20.37 19.80
C LYS A 221 6.84 -20.72 19.12
N ILE A 222 6.92 -21.38 17.96
CA ILE A 222 5.72 -21.79 17.23
C ILE A 222 4.95 -22.87 17.99
N GLU A 223 5.61 -23.71 18.78
CA GLU A 223 5.01 -24.74 19.61
C GLU A 223 4.05 -24.13 20.65
N GLU A 224 4.35 -22.93 21.17
CA GLU A 224 3.46 -22.22 22.08
C GLU A 224 2.14 -21.89 21.38
N LEU A 225 2.18 -21.41 20.13
CA LEU A 225 0.98 -21.11 19.36
C LEU A 225 0.18 -22.38 19.04
N ASN A 226 0.87 -23.47 18.66
CA ASN A 226 0.22 -24.74 18.35
C ASN A 226 -0.52 -25.34 19.55
N ASN A 227 -0.01 -25.12 20.77
CA ASN A 227 -0.62 -25.62 22.00
C ASN A 227 -1.80 -24.72 22.47
N ASP A 228 -1.64 -23.41 22.33
CA ASP A 228 -2.55 -22.43 22.93
C ASP A 228 -3.70 -22.00 22.02
N PHE A 229 -3.60 -22.25 20.70
CA PHE A 229 -4.55 -21.79 19.70
C PHE A 229 -5.15 -22.93 18.87
N ASP A 230 -6.43 -22.78 18.53
CA ASP A 230 -7.15 -23.72 17.66
C ASP A 230 -6.81 -23.51 16.17
N ALA A 231 -6.43 -22.28 15.79
CA ALA A 231 -6.00 -21.92 14.43
C ALA A 231 -4.98 -20.78 14.45
N ILE A 232 -4.15 -20.73 13.42
CA ILE A 232 -3.11 -19.72 13.23
C ILE A 232 -3.25 -19.15 11.82
N ALA A 233 -3.44 -17.83 11.70
CA ALA A 233 -3.49 -17.12 10.43
C ALA A 233 -2.21 -16.32 10.22
N PHE A 234 -1.42 -16.69 9.21
CA PHE A 234 -0.21 -15.96 8.84
C PHE A 234 -0.54 -14.82 7.86
N CYS A 235 -0.37 -13.60 8.33
CA CYS A 235 -0.62 -12.35 7.61
C CYS A 235 0.64 -11.45 7.63
N GLY A 236 1.82 -12.07 7.60
CA GLY A 236 3.12 -11.40 7.76
C GLY A 236 3.60 -10.57 6.58
N GLY A 237 2.80 -10.49 5.50
CA GLY A 237 3.15 -9.72 4.32
C GLY A 237 4.26 -10.36 3.46
N SER A 238 4.76 -9.59 2.50
CA SER A 238 5.92 -9.91 1.66
C SER A 238 6.98 -8.85 1.96
N GLU A 239 7.98 -9.20 2.76
CA GLU A 239 8.94 -8.23 3.27
C GLU A 239 10.38 -8.46 2.81
N ASN A 240 10.64 -9.54 2.06
CA ASN A 240 11.97 -9.78 1.49
C ASN A 240 12.20 -8.81 0.32
N PRO A 241 13.04 -7.77 0.47
CA PRO A 241 13.20 -6.75 -0.55
C PRO A 241 13.95 -7.31 -1.76
N ARG A 242 13.59 -6.86 -2.95
CA ARG A 242 14.40 -7.10 -4.15
C ARG A 242 15.67 -6.29 -4.05
N ASP A 243 16.81 -6.98 -4.10
CA ASP A 243 18.12 -6.34 -4.06
C ASP A 243 18.68 -6.12 -5.48
N LEU A 244 19.74 -5.32 -5.56
CA LEU A 244 20.48 -4.98 -6.77
C LEU A 244 21.95 -5.39 -6.62
N PRO A 245 22.31 -6.66 -6.84
CA PRO A 245 23.64 -7.19 -6.58
C PRO A 245 24.64 -6.80 -7.69
N VAL A 246 24.95 -5.52 -7.79
CA VAL A 246 25.96 -4.97 -8.70
C VAL A 246 27.19 -4.52 -7.93
N LYS A 247 28.31 -4.32 -8.62
CA LYS A 247 29.57 -3.82 -8.03
C LYS A 247 29.31 -2.51 -7.27
N GLY A 248 29.81 -2.40 -6.05
CA GLY A 248 29.67 -1.24 -5.18
C GLY A 248 28.38 -1.21 -4.35
N ARG A 249 27.55 -2.27 -4.39
CA ARG A 249 26.32 -2.38 -3.57
C ARG A 249 26.59 -2.26 -2.06
N GLU A 250 27.76 -2.64 -1.62
CA GLU A 250 28.22 -2.62 -0.24
C GLU A 250 28.60 -1.22 0.30
N LEU A 251 28.65 -0.21 -0.56
CA LEU A 251 28.98 1.16 -0.18
C LEU A 251 27.93 1.76 0.76
N LYS A 252 28.38 2.53 1.76
CA LYS A 252 27.50 3.32 2.62
C LYS A 252 26.76 4.37 1.78
N GLY A 253 25.50 4.62 2.12
CA GLY A 253 24.63 5.54 1.38
C GLY A 253 23.68 4.82 0.42
N ILE A 254 23.73 3.49 0.33
CA ILE A 254 22.82 2.67 -0.46
C ILE A 254 21.96 1.84 0.50
N TYR A 255 20.66 2.13 0.56
CA TYR A 255 19.74 1.52 1.51
C TYR A 255 18.49 1.00 0.79
N PHE A 256 17.83 0.03 1.39
CA PHE A 256 16.46 -0.29 0.98
C PHE A 256 15.51 0.84 1.38
N ALA A 257 14.51 1.09 0.55
CA ALA A 257 13.51 2.13 0.78
C ALA A 257 12.87 2.05 2.17
N MET A 258 12.59 0.84 2.65
CA MET A 258 11.96 0.63 3.95
C MET A 258 12.83 1.04 5.13
N GLU A 259 14.17 0.98 5.02
CA GLU A 259 15.07 1.47 6.07
C GLU A 259 14.94 2.99 6.22
N PHE A 260 14.83 3.70 5.10
CA PHE A 260 14.67 5.15 5.07
C PHE A 260 13.29 5.61 5.54
N LEU A 261 12.23 5.00 4.99
CA LEU A 261 10.83 5.36 5.30
C LEU A 261 10.48 5.05 6.76
N SER A 262 10.90 3.90 7.28
CA SER A 262 10.63 3.52 8.67
C SER A 262 11.29 4.48 9.65
N GLN A 263 12.53 4.89 9.39
CA GLN A 263 13.18 5.90 10.23
C GLN A 263 12.47 7.25 10.19
N GLN A 264 11.94 7.65 9.03
CA GLN A 264 11.20 8.90 8.95
C GLN A 264 9.86 8.83 9.70
N ASN A 265 9.15 7.72 9.60
CA ASN A 265 7.93 7.51 10.37
C ASN A 265 8.18 7.46 11.88
N ASP A 266 9.34 6.94 12.30
CA ASP A 266 9.77 7.00 13.69
C ASP A 266 10.08 8.44 14.15
N ARG A 267 10.71 9.26 13.31
CA ARG A 267 10.93 10.69 13.62
C ARG A 267 9.61 11.45 13.79
N VAL A 268 8.65 11.23 12.89
CA VAL A 268 7.31 11.86 12.97
C VAL A 268 6.58 11.40 14.24
N ALA A 269 6.77 10.16 14.65
CA ALA A 269 6.23 9.63 15.90
C ALA A 269 6.94 10.13 17.18
N GLY A 270 7.98 10.97 17.05
CA GLY A 270 8.75 11.50 18.18
C GLY A 270 9.85 10.58 18.70
N ASN A 271 10.13 9.47 18.03
CA ASN A 271 11.21 8.56 18.40
C ASN A 271 12.56 9.15 18.00
N LYS A 272 13.55 8.98 18.87
CA LYS A 272 14.94 9.37 18.58
C LYS A 272 15.60 8.32 17.70
N ILE A 273 16.23 8.78 16.61
CA ILE A 273 17.07 7.93 15.76
C ILE A 273 18.53 8.05 16.25
N ASP A 274 19.22 6.92 16.36
CA ASP A 274 20.66 6.91 16.66
C ASP A 274 21.42 7.58 15.50
N PRO A 275 22.19 8.65 15.77
CA PRO A 275 22.96 9.35 14.74
C PRO A 275 23.95 8.47 13.96
N LYS A 276 24.36 7.33 14.52
CA LYS A 276 25.30 6.39 13.86
C LYS A 276 24.66 5.63 12.69
N VAL A 277 23.33 5.45 12.73
CA VAL A 277 22.56 4.69 11.72
C VAL A 277 21.54 5.58 11.02
N GLU A 278 21.58 6.87 11.24
CA GLU A 278 20.64 7.82 10.66
C GLU A 278 20.76 7.89 9.14
N ILE A 279 19.63 7.73 8.45
CA ILE A 279 19.50 7.94 7.02
C ILE A 279 18.75 9.25 6.80
N SER A 280 19.40 10.21 6.13
CA SER A 280 18.82 11.53 5.84
C SER A 280 19.13 11.96 4.43
N ALA A 281 18.14 12.53 3.75
CA ALA A 281 18.25 13.10 2.42
C ALA A 281 18.69 14.58 2.42
N LYS A 282 18.77 15.21 3.60
CA LYS A 282 19.05 16.65 3.72
C LYS A 282 20.33 17.05 3.02
N GLY A 283 20.23 17.96 2.04
CA GLY A 283 21.34 18.52 1.28
C GLY A 283 22.02 17.54 0.32
N LYS A 284 21.43 16.37 0.06
CA LYS A 284 22.01 15.29 -0.77
C LYS A 284 21.38 15.21 -2.15
N ASN A 285 22.16 14.70 -3.10
CA ASN A 285 21.67 14.19 -4.37
C ASN A 285 21.12 12.78 -4.13
N VAL A 286 19.81 12.62 -4.22
CA VAL A 286 19.09 11.37 -3.91
C VAL A 286 18.71 10.68 -5.19
N LEU A 287 19.06 9.41 -5.31
CA LEU A 287 18.58 8.52 -6.38
C LEU A 287 17.59 7.50 -5.79
N VAL A 288 16.44 7.38 -6.43
CA VAL A 288 15.42 6.38 -6.10
C VAL A 288 15.34 5.38 -7.24
N ILE A 289 15.66 4.12 -7.00
CA ILE A 289 15.61 3.06 -8.01
C ILE A 289 14.30 2.28 -7.84
N GLY A 290 13.38 2.44 -8.79
CA GLY A 290 12.05 1.85 -8.82
C GLY A 290 10.94 2.91 -8.86
N GLY A 291 9.94 2.70 -9.72
CA GLY A 291 8.89 3.66 -10.05
C GLY A 291 7.54 3.44 -9.37
N GLY A 292 7.43 2.46 -8.47
CA GLY A 292 6.19 2.16 -7.76
C GLY A 292 5.87 3.15 -6.62
N ASP A 293 4.81 2.85 -5.85
CA ASP A 293 4.35 3.70 -4.76
C ASP A 293 5.42 3.89 -3.66
N THR A 294 6.18 2.84 -3.35
CA THR A 294 7.32 2.95 -2.40
C THR A 294 8.38 3.94 -2.89
N GLY A 295 8.66 3.95 -4.21
CA GLY A 295 9.56 4.95 -4.82
C GLY A 295 8.99 6.36 -4.69
N SER A 296 7.71 6.54 -4.97
CA SER A 296 7.00 7.81 -4.77
C SER A 296 7.06 8.30 -3.32
N ASP A 297 6.96 7.38 -2.34
CA ASP A 297 7.08 7.71 -0.91
C ASP A 297 8.50 8.18 -0.55
N CYS A 298 9.52 7.54 -1.14
CA CYS A 298 10.90 7.97 -1.01
C CYS A 298 11.14 9.37 -1.60
N VAL A 299 10.56 9.67 -2.77
CA VAL A 299 10.62 11.00 -3.41
C VAL A 299 10.04 12.06 -2.48
N GLY A 300 8.77 11.90 -2.06
CA GLY A 300 8.10 12.88 -1.21
C GLY A 300 8.77 13.07 0.16
N THR A 301 9.31 11.99 0.73
CA THR A 301 10.08 12.05 1.98
C THR A 301 11.39 12.79 1.80
N SER A 302 12.11 12.54 0.71
CA SER A 302 13.38 13.21 0.41
C SER A 302 13.21 14.71 0.19
N ASN A 303 12.15 15.12 -0.53
CA ASN A 303 11.82 16.54 -0.72
C ASN A 303 11.57 17.23 0.63
N ARG A 304 10.75 16.63 1.50
CA ARG A 304 10.46 17.19 2.85
C ARG A 304 11.68 17.23 3.77
N GLN A 305 12.63 16.33 3.59
CA GLN A 305 13.90 16.39 4.32
C GLN A 305 14.88 17.44 3.77
N GLY A 306 14.56 18.09 2.63
CA GLY A 306 15.40 19.11 2.01
C GLY A 306 16.55 18.51 1.20
N ALA A 307 16.28 17.50 0.39
CA ALA A 307 17.23 17.00 -0.61
C ALA A 307 17.69 18.11 -1.56
N LYS A 308 18.92 18.06 -2.02
CA LYS A 308 19.46 18.98 -3.06
C LYS A 308 18.85 18.68 -4.43
N SER A 309 18.70 17.40 -4.74
CA SER A 309 18.01 16.90 -5.93
C SER A 309 17.41 15.53 -5.64
N VAL A 310 16.33 15.17 -6.32
CA VAL A 310 15.73 13.84 -6.28
C VAL A 310 15.54 13.35 -7.71
N THR A 311 16.14 12.23 -8.04
CA THR A 311 16.02 11.58 -9.36
C THR A 311 15.50 10.16 -9.17
N GLN A 312 14.43 9.79 -9.89
CA GLN A 312 13.87 8.45 -9.90
C GLN A 312 14.22 7.72 -11.20
N LEU A 313 14.65 6.48 -11.07
CA LEU A 313 15.10 5.65 -12.19
C LEU A 313 14.20 4.41 -12.31
N GLU A 314 13.75 4.14 -13.53
CA GLU A 314 12.97 2.98 -13.88
C GLU A 314 13.63 2.14 -14.97
N LEU A 315 13.60 0.82 -14.77
CA LEU A 315 14.15 -0.14 -15.73
C LEU A 315 13.24 -0.30 -16.96
N LEU A 316 11.94 -0.19 -16.78
CA LEU A 316 10.95 -0.31 -17.85
C LEU A 316 10.85 0.98 -18.66
N ASP A 317 10.29 0.86 -19.85
CA ASP A 317 10.01 2.01 -20.70
C ASP A 317 8.99 2.94 -20.06
N GLN A 318 9.02 4.22 -20.45
CA GLN A 318 8.03 5.18 -20.00
C GLN A 318 6.64 4.73 -20.46
N PRO A 319 5.68 4.55 -19.52
CA PRO A 319 4.31 4.25 -19.91
C PRO A 319 3.71 5.39 -20.76
N PRO A 320 2.75 5.10 -21.63
CA PRO A 320 2.08 6.13 -22.43
C PRO A 320 1.35 7.13 -21.51
N GLU A 321 1.27 8.40 -21.91
CA GLU A 321 0.54 9.42 -21.15
C GLU A 321 -0.95 9.08 -20.99
N LYS A 322 -1.54 8.49 -22.03
CA LYS A 322 -2.94 8.04 -22.05
C LYS A 322 -3.02 6.53 -22.21
N GLU A 323 -3.92 5.92 -21.47
CA GLU A 323 -4.20 4.49 -21.63
C GLU A 323 -4.86 4.18 -22.98
N ASN A 324 -4.58 3.00 -23.50
CA ASN A 324 -5.36 2.42 -24.60
C ASN A 324 -6.49 1.55 -24.01
N LYS A 325 -7.64 2.17 -23.78
CA LYS A 325 -8.80 1.51 -23.13
C LYS A 325 -9.27 0.26 -23.89
N ALA A 326 -9.12 0.21 -25.21
CA ALA A 326 -9.46 -0.98 -25.97
C ALA A 326 -8.61 -2.22 -25.63
N LEU A 327 -7.41 -2.01 -25.05
CA LEU A 327 -6.53 -3.09 -24.64
C LEU A 327 -6.60 -3.40 -23.13
N THR A 328 -6.90 -2.39 -22.30
CA THR A 328 -6.75 -2.52 -20.86
C THR A 328 -8.07 -2.53 -20.09
N TRP A 329 -9.07 -1.76 -20.51
CA TRP A 329 -10.35 -1.73 -19.79
C TRP A 329 -11.05 -3.10 -19.82
N PRO A 330 -11.65 -3.59 -18.74
CA PRO A 330 -11.83 -2.96 -17.41
C PRO A 330 -10.68 -3.17 -16.44
N ASP A 331 -9.57 -3.74 -16.86
CA ASP A 331 -8.41 -4.06 -16.04
C ASP A 331 -7.55 -2.83 -15.73
N TRP A 332 -6.44 -3.08 -15.04
CA TRP A 332 -5.53 -2.03 -14.61
C TRP A 332 -4.87 -1.30 -15.78
N PRO A 333 -5.01 0.03 -15.90
CA PRO A 333 -4.54 0.77 -17.06
C PRO A 333 -3.02 0.89 -17.13
N LEU A 334 -2.47 0.65 -18.31
CA LEU A 334 -1.08 1.00 -18.64
C LEU A 334 -1.02 2.47 -19.07
N LYS A 335 -0.64 3.34 -18.14
CA LYS A 335 -0.45 4.77 -18.35
C LYS A 335 0.57 5.37 -17.40
N LEU A 336 1.19 6.47 -17.80
CA LEU A 336 2.05 7.25 -16.92
C LEU A 336 1.26 7.79 -15.73
N ARG A 337 1.76 7.52 -14.53
CA ARG A 337 1.17 8.02 -13.28
C ARG A 337 2.10 9.02 -12.64
N THR A 338 1.53 10.14 -12.23
CA THR A 338 2.24 11.18 -11.49
C THR A 338 1.57 11.33 -10.13
N SER A 339 2.27 10.94 -9.07
CA SER A 339 1.79 11.11 -7.71
C SER A 339 2.00 12.54 -7.22
N THR A 340 1.35 12.89 -6.11
CA THR A 340 1.60 14.18 -5.42
C THR A 340 3.06 14.38 -5.06
N SER A 341 3.79 13.32 -4.70
CA SER A 341 5.23 13.38 -4.42
C SER A 341 6.07 13.76 -5.64
N HIS A 342 5.72 13.28 -6.83
CA HIS A 342 6.39 13.68 -8.08
C HIS A 342 6.13 15.14 -8.43
N GLN A 343 4.92 15.65 -8.14
CA GLN A 343 4.59 17.06 -8.34
C GLN A 343 5.40 18.00 -7.43
N GLU A 344 5.89 17.49 -6.31
CA GLU A 344 6.73 18.20 -5.34
C GLU A 344 8.20 18.38 -5.80
N GLY A 345 8.57 17.77 -6.92
CA GLY A 345 9.89 17.87 -7.52
C GLY A 345 10.59 16.51 -7.62
N CYS A 346 10.80 16.05 -8.86
CA CYS A 346 11.54 14.82 -9.12
C CYS A 346 11.86 14.73 -10.61
N ASP A 347 13.13 14.49 -10.94
CA ASP A 347 13.54 14.10 -12.29
C ASP A 347 13.28 12.60 -12.47
N ARG A 348 12.51 12.22 -13.50
CA ARG A 348 12.17 10.82 -13.77
C ARG A 348 12.84 10.33 -15.05
N ASN A 349 13.50 9.19 -14.97
CA ASN A 349 14.21 8.57 -16.10
C ASN A 349 13.78 7.11 -16.25
N TRP A 350 13.43 6.72 -17.47
CA TRP A 350 12.98 5.37 -17.84
C TRP A 350 14.01 4.69 -18.74
N SER A 351 13.86 3.37 -18.89
CA SER A 351 14.73 2.52 -19.67
C SER A 351 16.20 2.63 -19.20
N VAL A 352 16.41 2.64 -17.87
CA VAL A 352 17.72 2.83 -17.25
C VAL A 352 18.10 1.59 -16.44
N LEU A 353 19.18 0.93 -16.86
CA LEU A 353 19.79 -0.17 -16.12
C LEU A 353 20.99 0.34 -15.30
N THR A 354 20.97 0.06 -14.01
CA THR A 354 22.13 0.29 -13.13
C THR A 354 23.18 -0.77 -13.35
N LYS A 355 24.43 -0.36 -13.60
CA LYS A 355 25.58 -1.25 -13.83
C LYS A 355 26.48 -1.40 -12.61
N SER A 356 26.73 -0.31 -11.91
CA SER A 356 27.61 -0.29 -10.73
C SER A 356 27.43 0.99 -9.94
N PHE A 357 27.88 0.94 -8.69
CA PHE A 357 28.09 2.12 -7.87
C PHE A 357 29.58 2.38 -7.72
N ASP A 358 30.00 3.64 -7.83
CA ASP A 358 31.34 4.10 -7.46
C ASP A 358 31.26 4.87 -6.14
N GLY A 359 32.38 4.89 -5.41
CA GLY A 359 32.45 5.56 -4.13
C GLY A 359 33.85 6.02 -3.77
N HIS A 360 33.90 6.91 -2.77
CA HIS A 360 35.14 7.36 -2.13
C HIS A 360 35.00 7.20 -0.62
N ASP A 361 36.06 6.77 0.05
CA ASP A 361 36.07 6.50 1.50
C ASP A 361 34.94 5.59 1.99
N GLY A 362 34.58 4.58 1.18
CA GLY A 362 33.53 3.62 1.49
C GLY A 362 32.10 4.17 1.42
N LYS A 363 31.88 5.36 0.82
CA LYS A 363 30.57 5.97 0.60
C LYS A 363 30.30 6.10 -0.88
N VAL A 364 29.05 5.90 -1.28
CA VAL A 364 28.60 6.11 -2.67
C VAL A 364 28.74 7.58 -3.05
N ASN A 365 29.21 7.85 -4.24
CA ASN A 365 29.23 9.19 -4.83
C ASN A 365 28.73 9.21 -6.28
N LYS A 366 28.56 8.03 -6.90
CA LYS A 366 28.18 7.95 -8.32
C LYS A 366 27.49 6.64 -8.63
N LEU A 367 26.46 6.71 -9.48
CA LEU A 367 25.77 5.58 -10.09
C LEU A 367 26.09 5.53 -11.57
N ASN A 368 26.57 4.40 -12.08
CA ASN A 368 26.83 4.17 -13.49
C ASN A 368 25.66 3.39 -14.11
N CYS A 369 25.17 3.88 -15.24
CA CYS A 369 23.99 3.39 -15.93
C CYS A 369 24.22 3.18 -17.41
N VAL A 370 23.33 2.44 -18.02
CA VAL A 370 23.20 2.30 -19.48
C VAL A 370 21.72 2.34 -19.86
N LYS A 371 21.40 2.83 -21.05
CA LYS A 371 20.04 2.71 -21.58
C LYS A 371 19.75 1.28 -22.00
N VAL A 372 18.49 0.88 -21.87
CA VAL A 372 18.01 -0.42 -22.30
C VAL A 372 16.84 -0.28 -23.27
N GLU A 373 16.65 -1.30 -24.09
CA GLU A 373 15.50 -1.47 -24.97
C GLU A 373 14.80 -2.80 -24.65
N TRP A 374 13.49 -2.80 -24.76
CA TRP A 374 12.66 -3.97 -24.56
C TRP A 374 12.08 -4.46 -25.88
N SER A 375 12.29 -5.73 -26.20
CA SER A 375 11.72 -6.40 -27.37
C SER A 375 11.02 -7.68 -26.96
N LYS A 376 10.14 -8.19 -27.80
CA LYS A 376 9.57 -9.54 -27.58
C LYS A 376 10.47 -10.57 -28.27
N ASP A 377 10.78 -11.66 -27.55
CA ASP A 377 11.43 -12.83 -28.14
C ASP A 377 10.45 -13.64 -29.02
N ASP A 378 10.93 -14.70 -29.66
CA ASP A 378 10.13 -15.56 -30.54
C ASP A 378 8.96 -16.26 -29.80
N ASN A 379 8.98 -16.31 -28.47
CA ASN A 379 7.93 -16.85 -27.61
C ASN A 379 7.00 -15.75 -27.05
N GLY A 380 7.16 -14.49 -27.49
CA GLY A 380 6.39 -13.34 -27.04
C GLY A 380 6.76 -12.81 -25.65
N ARG A 381 7.87 -13.29 -25.04
CA ARG A 381 8.33 -12.82 -23.73
C ARG A 381 9.18 -11.57 -23.89
N MET A 382 8.99 -10.62 -22.96
CA MET A 382 9.80 -9.40 -22.93
C MET A 382 11.27 -9.72 -22.63
N LYS A 383 12.16 -9.27 -23.50
CA LYS A 383 13.60 -9.40 -23.38
C LYS A 383 14.25 -8.01 -23.36
N MET A 384 15.07 -7.78 -22.35
CA MET A 384 15.88 -6.56 -22.21
C MET A 384 17.23 -6.71 -22.93
N SER A 385 17.66 -5.65 -23.58
CA SER A 385 19.00 -5.52 -24.16
C SER A 385 19.59 -4.15 -23.87
N GLU A 386 20.89 -4.11 -23.59
CA GLU A 386 21.62 -2.85 -23.37
C GLU A 386 21.88 -2.17 -24.72
N VAL A 387 21.68 -0.85 -24.77
CA VAL A 387 21.99 -0.02 -25.94
C VAL A 387 23.43 0.42 -25.85
N LYS A 388 24.29 -0.13 -26.73
CA LYS A 388 25.73 0.16 -26.73
C LYS A 388 26.02 1.64 -26.98
N GLY A 389 26.99 2.18 -26.25
CA GLY A 389 27.44 3.58 -26.41
C GLY A 389 26.49 4.60 -25.74
N THR A 390 25.61 4.12 -24.87
CA THR A 390 24.68 4.97 -24.10
C THR A 390 24.99 4.98 -22.61
N GLU A 391 26.23 4.64 -22.26
CA GLU A 391 26.68 4.66 -20.87
C GLU A 391 26.69 6.09 -20.33
N PHE A 392 26.18 6.29 -19.14
CA PHE A 392 26.11 7.57 -18.45
C PHE A 392 26.11 7.39 -16.94
N SER A 393 26.13 8.48 -16.19
CA SER A 393 26.17 8.37 -14.74
C SER A 393 25.43 9.52 -14.06
N PHE A 394 25.01 9.27 -12.81
CA PHE A 394 24.46 10.25 -11.90
C PHE A 394 25.36 10.43 -10.68
N GLU A 395 25.49 11.67 -10.19
CA GLU A 395 26.02 11.92 -8.85
C GLU A 395 25.00 11.44 -7.81
N ALA A 396 25.47 10.80 -6.74
CA ALA A 396 24.60 10.24 -5.72
C ALA A 396 25.26 10.28 -4.33
N ASP A 397 24.63 10.96 -3.40
CA ASP A 397 25.02 10.93 -1.98
C ASP A 397 24.15 9.95 -1.17
N LEU A 398 22.99 9.59 -1.72
CA LEU A 398 22.03 8.65 -1.14
C LEU A 398 21.30 7.90 -2.27
N VAL A 399 21.26 6.58 -2.18
CA VAL A 399 20.54 5.72 -3.11
C VAL A 399 19.50 4.91 -2.31
N LEU A 400 18.25 4.94 -2.77
CA LEU A 400 17.13 4.24 -2.16
C LEU A 400 16.61 3.18 -3.13
N LEU A 401 16.73 1.89 -2.74
CA LEU A 401 16.25 0.77 -3.52
C LEU A 401 14.78 0.53 -3.23
N ALA A 402 13.92 0.93 -4.15
CA ALA A 402 12.45 0.85 -4.07
C ALA A 402 11.88 -0.11 -5.13
N MET A 403 12.54 -1.26 -5.33
CA MET A 403 12.25 -2.20 -6.42
C MET A 403 11.20 -3.27 -6.05
N GLY A 404 10.45 -3.06 -4.97
CA GLY A 404 9.44 -3.98 -4.45
C GLY A 404 10.00 -5.14 -3.64
N PHE A 405 9.10 -6.07 -3.30
CA PHE A 405 9.40 -7.24 -2.49
C PHE A 405 9.24 -8.51 -3.33
N VAL A 406 9.90 -9.59 -2.90
CA VAL A 406 9.90 -10.86 -3.65
C VAL A 406 8.89 -11.83 -3.05
N HIS A 407 8.97 -12.06 -1.73
CA HIS A 407 8.16 -13.03 -0.98
C HIS A 407 8.26 -12.74 0.52
N PRO A 408 7.50 -13.41 1.40
CA PRO A 408 7.70 -13.30 2.85
C PRO A 408 9.10 -13.77 3.26
N ILE A 409 9.59 -13.27 4.39
CA ILE A 409 10.86 -13.74 4.97
C ILE A 409 10.69 -15.19 5.40
N HIS A 410 11.47 -16.09 4.82
CA HIS A 410 11.39 -17.54 5.09
C HIS A 410 12.14 -17.95 6.37
N GLU A 411 13.22 -17.21 6.71
CA GLU A 411 14.00 -17.47 7.91
C GLU A 411 13.14 -17.38 9.17
N GLY A 412 13.31 -18.33 10.06
CA GLY A 412 12.50 -18.45 11.27
C GLY A 412 11.24 -19.29 11.03
N LEU A 413 10.06 -18.72 11.19
CA LEU A 413 8.78 -19.43 11.23
C LEU A 413 8.51 -20.31 10.01
N ILE A 414 8.64 -19.77 8.81
CA ILE A 414 8.26 -20.47 7.57
C ILE A 414 9.16 -21.71 7.37
N ASN A 415 10.48 -21.55 7.51
CA ASN A 415 11.43 -22.67 7.40
C ASN A 415 11.25 -23.70 8.53
N SER A 416 10.99 -23.24 9.76
CA SER A 416 10.79 -24.13 10.92
C SER A 416 9.55 -25.00 10.77
N LEU A 417 8.47 -24.49 10.18
CA LEU A 417 7.24 -25.21 9.93
C LEU A 417 7.33 -26.16 8.74
N GLY A 418 8.24 -25.93 7.79
CA GLY A 418 8.29 -26.68 6.53
C GLY A 418 7.02 -26.55 5.70
N VAL A 419 6.35 -25.41 5.78
CA VAL A 419 5.13 -25.13 5.00
C VAL A 419 5.46 -25.08 3.51
N LYS A 420 4.58 -25.67 2.69
CA LYS A 420 4.76 -25.67 1.23
C LYS A 420 4.70 -24.26 0.66
N LEU A 421 5.61 -23.96 -0.25
CA LEU A 421 5.71 -22.69 -0.94
C LEU A 421 5.36 -22.84 -2.43
N THR A 422 4.87 -21.76 -3.00
CA THR A 422 4.70 -21.61 -4.46
C THR A 422 6.08 -21.45 -5.13
N PRO A 423 6.19 -21.60 -6.46
CA PRO A 423 7.44 -21.33 -7.17
C PRO A 423 7.98 -19.90 -6.98
N ALA A 424 7.12 -18.95 -6.65
CA ALA A 424 7.49 -17.56 -6.35
C ALA A 424 7.93 -17.35 -4.88
N GLY A 425 7.93 -18.40 -4.04
CA GLY A 425 8.33 -18.32 -2.65
C GLY A 425 7.23 -17.82 -1.68
N ASN A 426 6.00 -17.70 -2.13
CA ASN A 426 4.86 -17.38 -1.26
C ASN A 426 4.27 -18.64 -0.62
N LEU A 427 3.54 -18.50 0.48
CA LEU A 427 2.85 -19.62 1.10
C LEU A 427 1.79 -20.21 0.15
N ASP A 428 1.87 -21.50 -0.09
CA ASP A 428 0.92 -22.22 -0.95
C ASP A 428 -0.39 -22.46 -0.19
N ALA A 429 -1.36 -21.59 -0.42
CA ALA A 429 -2.71 -21.67 0.13
C ALA A 429 -3.73 -21.21 -0.93
N ASN A 430 -4.81 -21.98 -1.09
CA ASN A 430 -5.83 -21.69 -2.09
C ASN A 430 -6.66 -20.45 -1.72
N GLU A 431 -7.50 -19.99 -2.66
CA GLU A 431 -8.34 -18.79 -2.48
C GLU A 431 -9.68 -19.08 -1.81
N THR A 432 -10.04 -20.33 -1.66
CA THR A 432 -11.33 -20.75 -1.09
C THR A 432 -11.23 -20.95 0.42
N GLU A 433 -10.20 -21.69 0.86
CA GLU A 433 -10.06 -22.06 2.27
C GLU A 433 -8.90 -21.36 2.97
N TYR A 434 -7.97 -20.77 2.21
CA TYR A 434 -6.75 -20.12 2.73
C TYR A 434 -5.86 -21.05 3.56
N LYS A 435 -6.11 -22.38 3.50
CA LYS A 435 -5.41 -23.39 4.26
C LYS A 435 -4.07 -23.73 3.59
N THR A 436 -3.01 -23.81 4.39
CA THR A 436 -1.68 -24.23 3.94
C THR A 436 -1.52 -25.76 4.00
N SER A 437 -0.31 -26.23 3.71
CA SER A 437 0.07 -27.65 3.86
C SER A 437 0.16 -28.12 5.32
N ILE A 438 0.11 -27.22 6.28
CA ILE A 438 0.22 -27.49 7.72
C ILE A 438 -1.18 -27.36 8.35
N ASP A 439 -1.54 -28.35 9.17
CA ASP A 439 -2.81 -28.33 9.87
C ASP A 439 -2.93 -27.12 10.82
N LYS A 440 -4.14 -26.56 10.96
CA LYS A 440 -4.44 -25.32 11.72
C LYS A 440 -3.76 -24.04 11.20
N PHE A 441 -2.94 -24.10 10.13
CA PHE A 441 -2.17 -22.97 9.65
C PHE A 441 -2.74 -22.44 8.32
N PHE A 442 -3.15 -21.19 8.32
CA PHE A 442 -3.77 -20.48 7.21
C PHE A 442 -2.88 -19.32 6.78
N ALA A 443 -2.99 -18.86 5.53
CA ALA A 443 -2.22 -17.74 5.02
C ALA A 443 -3.11 -16.75 4.24
N ALA A 444 -2.92 -15.45 4.47
CA ALA A 444 -3.64 -14.40 3.76
C ALA A 444 -2.76 -13.18 3.47
N GLY A 445 -3.22 -12.32 2.54
CA GLY A 445 -2.50 -11.13 2.10
C GLY A 445 -1.30 -11.45 1.22
N ASP A 446 -0.31 -10.54 1.19
CA ASP A 446 0.86 -10.64 0.32
C ASP A 446 1.73 -11.87 0.61
N SER A 447 1.69 -12.41 1.83
CA SER A 447 2.40 -13.64 2.17
C SER A 447 1.93 -14.86 1.35
N ARG A 448 0.67 -14.83 0.86
CA ARG A 448 0.07 -15.87 0.03
C ARG A 448 0.14 -15.55 -1.47
N ARG A 449 -0.27 -14.34 -1.86
CA ARG A 449 -0.40 -13.99 -3.29
C ARG A 449 0.79 -13.22 -3.87
N GLY A 450 1.74 -12.81 -3.02
CA GLY A 450 2.82 -11.90 -3.39
C GLY A 450 2.40 -10.44 -3.28
N GLN A 451 3.37 -9.56 -3.42
CA GLN A 451 3.12 -8.12 -3.50
C GLN A 451 2.24 -7.82 -4.74
N SER A 452 1.18 -7.08 -4.56
CA SER A 452 0.21 -6.74 -5.61
C SER A 452 -0.14 -5.25 -5.61
#